data_8f3f703c913a1d3aba3f8d79f95cf28a
#
_entry.id   8f3f703c913a1d3aba3f8d79f95cf28a
#
_cell.length_a   1.000
_cell.length_b   1.000
_cell.length_c   1.000
_cell.angle_alpha   90.00
_cell.angle_beta   90.00
_cell.angle_gamma   90.00
#
_symmetry.space_group_name_H-M   'P 1'
#
loop_
_entity.id
_entity.type
_entity.pdbx_description
1 polymer ?
#
loop_
_entity_poly.entity_id
_entity_poly.type
_entity_poly.pdbx_seq_one_letter_code
_entity_poly.pdbx_strand_id
1 'polypeptide(L)'
;MTTINNNILKVAVGMAMLSSVPSVANAHGWSEFPSARQNTCYEQGGVWSGTPPNAACAQAKDISGSYPFVQRNEYAKNIQDFNNINDVKVAIPDGTLCYANDSQKRGMGVPHTGWTRTELSTGTFEYVFNATAPHNPSFWEFYLTKPNADLSKGLAWGDLDLIQEVGNVPVSGGKYRINVTIPSDRSGEAILYVRWQRDDAAGEGFYNCSDLSITGDGGPIDPPEGPYLEKGSLFIPSDVELDTPEVGDSVQ
;
A
#
# COMPACT_ATOMS: atom_id res chain seq x y z
N MET A 1 74.05 11.59 -46.87
CA MET A 1 73.35 10.40 -46.36
C MET A 1 72.54 10.81 -45.16
N THR A 2 71.25 11.07 -45.36
CA THR A 2 70.35 11.61 -44.33
C THR A 2 69.39 10.52 -43.92
N THR A 3 69.50 10.03 -42.70
CA THR A 3 68.60 9.00 -42.12
C THR A 3 67.30 9.64 -41.59
N ILE A 4 66.19 9.25 -42.14
CA ILE A 4 64.85 9.68 -41.72
C ILE A 4 64.37 8.74 -40.60
N ASN A 5 64.16 9.29 -39.43
CA ASN A 5 63.61 8.58 -38.24
C ASN A 5 62.08 8.65 -38.27
N ASN A 6 61.42 7.52 -38.56
CA ASN A 6 59.97 7.40 -38.51
C ASN A 6 59.50 7.07 -37.07
N ASN A 7 59.06 8.08 -36.36
CA ASN A 7 58.35 7.88 -35.08
C ASN A 7 56.85 7.60 -35.37
N ILE A 8 56.47 6.35 -35.25
CA ILE A 8 55.06 5.94 -35.30
C ILE A 8 54.43 6.20 -33.94
N LEU A 9 53.61 7.23 -33.87
CA LEU A 9 52.76 7.55 -32.70
C LEU A 9 51.61 6.54 -32.61
N LYS A 10 51.67 5.61 -31.66
CA LYS A 10 50.60 4.68 -31.33
C LYS A 10 49.55 5.41 -30.48
N VAL A 11 48.43 5.79 -31.07
CA VAL A 11 47.27 6.27 -30.37
C VAL A 11 46.52 5.05 -29.78
N ALA A 12 46.59 4.86 -28.49
CA ALA A 12 45.76 3.87 -27.78
C ALA A 12 44.36 4.48 -27.54
N VAL A 13 43.40 4.03 -28.34
CA VAL A 13 41.96 4.34 -28.09
C VAL A 13 41.50 3.49 -26.92
N GLY A 14 41.45 4.09 -25.73
CA GLY A 14 40.84 3.49 -24.56
C GLY A 14 39.32 3.44 -24.69
N MET A 15 38.76 2.26 -24.96
CA MET A 15 37.34 2.02 -24.97
C MET A 15 36.86 1.98 -23.50
N ALA A 16 36.31 3.11 -22.99
CA ALA A 16 35.65 3.15 -21.69
C ALA A 16 34.33 2.36 -21.80
N MET A 17 34.32 1.14 -21.26
CA MET A 17 33.08 0.42 -21.04
C MET A 17 32.34 1.14 -19.91
N LEU A 18 31.31 1.92 -20.28
CA LEU A 18 30.28 2.34 -19.34
C LEU A 18 29.51 1.10 -18.90
N SER A 19 29.88 0.53 -17.77
CA SER A 19 29.03 -0.43 -17.08
C SER A 19 27.81 0.32 -16.56
N SER A 20 26.68 0.22 -17.29
CA SER A 20 25.38 0.62 -16.76
C SER A 20 25.07 -0.28 -15.59
N VAL A 21 25.27 0.22 -14.38
CA VAL A 21 24.74 -0.42 -13.18
C VAL A 21 23.21 -0.35 -13.32
N PRO A 22 22.49 -1.48 -13.37
CA PRO A 22 21.04 -1.42 -13.38
C PRO A 22 20.63 -0.73 -12.07
N SER A 23 20.01 0.45 -12.17
CA SER A 23 19.35 1.06 -11.03
C SER A 23 18.19 0.14 -10.66
N VAL A 24 18.26 -0.52 -9.52
CA VAL A 24 17.11 -1.22 -8.93
C VAL A 24 16.08 -0.13 -8.65
N ALA A 25 15.12 0.03 -9.55
CA ALA A 25 13.97 0.89 -9.30
C ALA A 25 13.18 0.24 -8.17
N ASN A 26 13.17 0.84 -7.00
CA ASN A 26 12.33 0.40 -5.91
C ASN A 26 10.87 0.76 -6.25
N ALA A 27 9.97 -0.20 -6.10
CA ALA A 27 8.54 0.08 -6.16
C ALA A 27 8.05 0.46 -4.76
N HIS A 28 7.02 1.29 -4.66
CA HIS A 28 6.44 1.69 -3.37
C HIS A 28 4.96 2.03 -3.52
N GLY A 29 4.18 1.66 -2.52
CA GLY A 29 2.78 2.04 -2.50
C GLY A 29 1.97 1.32 -1.42
N TRP A 30 0.68 1.64 -1.36
CA TRP A 30 -0.28 1.04 -0.44
C TRP A 30 -1.68 1.03 -1.03
N SER A 31 -2.54 0.13 -0.54
CA SER A 31 -3.98 0.17 -0.82
C SER A 31 -4.58 1.44 -0.22
N GLU A 32 -5.04 2.34 -1.11
CA GLU A 32 -5.71 3.58 -0.73
C GLU A 32 -7.20 3.34 -0.53
N PHE A 33 -7.83 2.55 -1.43
CA PHE A 33 -9.21 2.14 -1.28
C PHE A 33 -9.41 0.69 -1.78
N PRO A 34 -9.97 -0.19 -0.94
CA PRO A 34 -10.19 -0.02 0.49
C PRO A 34 -8.86 0.23 1.22
N SER A 35 -8.89 1.11 2.22
CA SER A 35 -7.66 1.55 2.88
C SER A 35 -6.99 0.42 3.64
N ALA A 36 -5.69 0.20 3.39
CA ALA A 36 -4.91 -0.76 4.14
C ALA A 36 -4.70 -0.31 5.59
N ARG A 37 -4.55 -1.27 6.53
CA ARG A 37 -4.38 -1.03 7.97
C ARG A 37 -3.34 0.07 8.26
N GLN A 38 -2.15 -0.02 7.66
CA GLN A 38 -1.06 0.93 7.86
C GLN A 38 -1.41 2.33 7.38
N ASN A 39 -2.16 2.44 6.27
CA ASN A 39 -2.61 3.72 5.76
C ASN A 39 -3.71 4.30 6.66
N THR A 40 -4.69 3.50 7.02
CA THR A 40 -5.78 3.91 7.93
C THR A 40 -5.24 4.44 9.24
N CYS A 41 -4.32 3.73 9.89
CA CYS A 41 -3.72 4.18 11.14
C CYS A 41 -2.92 5.47 10.97
N TYR A 42 -2.22 5.64 9.86
CA TYR A 42 -1.48 6.87 9.56
C TYR A 42 -2.43 8.07 9.41
N GLU A 43 -3.51 7.91 8.65
CA GLU A 43 -4.49 8.96 8.37
C GLU A 43 -5.33 9.34 9.62
N GLN A 44 -5.61 8.37 10.50
CA GLN A 44 -6.31 8.62 11.76
C GLN A 44 -5.46 9.41 12.76
N GLY A 45 -4.16 9.50 12.56
CA GLY A 45 -3.25 10.29 13.37
C GLY A 45 -2.78 9.61 14.66
N GLY A 46 -2.11 10.38 15.53
CA GLY A 46 -1.56 9.87 16.80
C GLY A 46 -0.35 8.96 16.66
N VAL A 47 0.17 8.75 15.46
CA VAL A 47 1.29 7.83 15.19
C VAL A 47 2.64 8.40 15.62
N TRP A 48 2.82 9.72 15.58
CA TRP A 48 4.06 10.40 15.98
C TRP A 48 4.09 10.68 17.49
N SER A 49 3.02 11.29 18.00
CA SER A 49 2.87 11.64 19.42
C SER A 49 1.44 11.36 19.85
N GLY A 50 1.25 10.86 21.05
CA GLY A 50 -0.07 10.50 21.55
C GLY A 50 -0.49 9.09 21.16
N THR A 51 -1.80 8.81 21.26
CA THR A 51 -2.40 7.51 21.00
C THR A 51 -3.29 7.63 19.78
N PRO A 52 -3.18 6.71 18.79
CA PRO A 52 -4.13 6.65 17.69
C PRO A 52 -5.57 6.44 18.21
N PRO A 53 -6.59 7.03 17.58
CA PRO A 53 -7.98 6.94 18.05
C PRO A 53 -8.60 5.54 17.90
N ASN A 54 -8.03 4.71 17.05
CA ASN A 54 -8.43 3.33 16.82
C ASN A 54 -7.64 2.41 17.75
N ALA A 55 -8.33 1.52 18.50
CA ALA A 55 -7.71 0.64 19.48
C ALA A 55 -6.71 -0.36 18.85
N ALA A 56 -6.98 -0.84 17.63
CA ALA A 56 -6.06 -1.72 16.92
C ALA A 56 -4.78 -0.99 16.49
N CYS A 57 -4.91 0.25 15.99
CA CYS A 57 -3.76 1.10 15.66
C CYS A 57 -2.93 1.43 16.90
N ALA A 58 -3.57 1.65 18.05
CA ALA A 58 -2.89 1.88 19.33
C ALA A 58 -2.09 0.64 19.73
N GLN A 59 -2.70 -0.54 19.70
CA GLN A 59 -2.01 -1.80 19.99
C GLN A 59 -0.86 -2.07 19.04
N ALA A 60 -1.07 -1.82 17.73
CA ALA A 60 -0.01 -1.97 16.73
C ALA A 60 1.17 -1.05 17.01
N LYS A 61 0.91 0.19 17.44
CA LYS A 61 1.93 1.15 17.87
C LYS A 61 2.68 0.70 19.12
N ASP A 62 2.00 0.14 20.10
CA ASP A 62 2.62 -0.39 21.32
C ASP A 62 3.59 -1.54 21.00
N ILE A 63 3.26 -2.37 20.01
CA ILE A 63 4.06 -3.52 19.60
C ILE A 63 5.25 -3.12 18.72
N SER A 64 5.07 -2.16 17.81
CA SER A 64 6.01 -1.90 16.71
C SER A 64 6.48 -0.43 16.63
N GLY A 65 6.04 0.43 17.54
CA GLY A 65 6.32 1.86 17.43
C GLY A 65 5.63 2.50 16.24
N SER A 66 6.14 3.64 15.79
CA SER A 66 5.57 4.38 14.65
C SER A 66 6.04 3.89 13.28
N TYR A 67 7.04 3.02 13.23
CA TYR A 67 7.66 2.56 11.99
C TYR A 67 6.67 1.97 10.98
N PRO A 68 5.71 1.08 11.35
CA PRO A 68 4.74 0.51 10.42
C PRO A 68 3.91 1.55 9.67
N PHE A 69 3.63 2.67 10.30
CA PHE A 69 2.77 3.71 9.74
C PHE A 69 3.54 4.65 8.84
N VAL A 70 4.76 5.04 9.24
CA VAL A 70 5.58 5.94 8.41
C VAL A 70 6.15 5.23 7.19
N GLN A 71 6.40 3.94 7.28
CA GLN A 71 6.83 3.08 6.18
C GLN A 71 5.64 2.35 5.53
N ARG A 72 4.49 3.04 5.42
CA ARG A 72 3.25 2.48 4.87
C ARG A 72 3.35 2.05 3.41
N ASN A 73 4.32 2.55 2.68
CA ASN A 73 4.58 2.27 1.27
C ASN A 73 5.48 1.05 1.02
N GLU A 74 6.02 0.42 2.07
CA GLU A 74 7.04 -0.64 1.96
C GLU A 74 6.62 -1.94 2.65
N TYR A 75 5.40 -2.38 2.50
CA TYR A 75 4.97 -3.71 2.95
C TYR A 75 5.34 -4.73 1.91
N ALA A 76 6.65 -4.97 1.77
CA ALA A 76 7.22 -5.66 0.64
C ALA A 76 8.07 -6.87 1.05
N LYS A 77 8.21 -7.82 0.11
CA LYS A 77 9.10 -8.98 0.21
C LYS A 77 9.66 -9.32 -1.17
N ASN A 78 10.98 -9.50 -1.23
CA ASN A 78 11.63 -10.02 -2.43
C ASN A 78 11.59 -11.55 -2.39
N ILE A 79 11.04 -12.17 -3.42
CA ILE A 79 10.91 -13.61 -3.56
C ILE A 79 11.40 -14.01 -4.94
N GLN A 80 12.39 -14.88 -5.00
CA GLN A 80 13.05 -15.21 -6.27
C GLN A 80 12.11 -15.95 -7.23
N ASP A 81 11.40 -16.95 -6.74
CA ASP A 81 10.37 -17.65 -7.51
C ASP A 81 8.97 -17.18 -7.10
N PHE A 82 8.70 -15.91 -7.38
CA PHE A 82 7.44 -15.27 -7.01
C PHE A 82 6.22 -15.80 -7.75
N ASN A 83 6.40 -16.53 -8.85
CA ASN A 83 5.33 -17.22 -9.57
C ASN A 83 4.91 -18.53 -8.90
N ASN A 84 5.74 -19.06 -8.03
CA ASN A 84 5.41 -20.22 -7.22
C ASN A 84 4.76 -19.81 -5.90
N ILE A 85 3.46 -19.98 -5.79
CA ILE A 85 2.72 -19.61 -4.57
C ILE A 85 3.23 -20.30 -3.30
N ASN A 86 3.86 -21.49 -3.41
CA ASN A 86 4.43 -22.16 -2.25
C ASN A 86 5.66 -21.41 -1.72
N ASP A 87 6.49 -20.83 -2.61
CA ASP A 87 7.64 -20.04 -2.20
C ASP A 87 7.19 -18.71 -1.57
N VAL A 88 6.10 -18.13 -2.07
CA VAL A 88 5.45 -16.96 -1.44
C VAL A 88 4.97 -17.31 -0.03
N LYS A 89 4.30 -18.45 0.16
CA LYS A 89 3.82 -18.91 1.47
C LYS A 89 4.97 -19.22 2.44
N VAL A 90 6.09 -19.71 1.95
CA VAL A 90 7.30 -19.93 2.76
C VAL A 90 7.92 -18.60 3.18
N ALA A 91 8.00 -17.62 2.29
CA ALA A 91 8.55 -16.31 2.57
C ALA A 91 7.66 -15.46 3.49
N ILE A 92 6.34 -15.65 3.39
CA ILE A 92 5.31 -14.96 4.17
C ILE A 92 4.40 -16.02 4.79
N PRO A 93 4.82 -16.65 5.92
CA PRO A 93 4.07 -17.72 6.56
C PRO A 93 2.78 -17.20 7.24
N ASP A 94 1.91 -18.15 7.57
CA ASP A 94 0.66 -17.90 8.29
C ASP A 94 0.88 -17.01 9.52
N GLY A 95 -0.04 -16.07 9.76
CA GLY A 95 0.03 -15.08 10.83
C GLY A 95 0.90 -13.85 10.48
N THR A 96 1.63 -13.86 9.36
CA THR A 96 2.53 -12.76 8.98
C THR A 96 2.07 -11.95 7.75
N LEU A 97 0.92 -12.33 7.18
CA LEU A 97 0.45 -11.79 5.91
C LEU A 97 0.31 -10.26 5.90
N CYS A 98 -0.30 -9.68 6.93
CA CYS A 98 -0.60 -8.25 6.97
C CYS A 98 0.63 -7.35 7.25
N TYR A 99 1.81 -7.95 7.40
CA TYR A 99 3.07 -7.20 7.56
C TYR A 99 4.22 -7.78 6.73
N ALA A 100 3.91 -8.60 5.71
CA ALA A 100 4.86 -9.17 4.77
C ALA A 100 6.05 -9.88 5.44
N ASN A 101 5.83 -10.49 6.62
CA ASN A 101 6.86 -11.10 7.45
C ASN A 101 8.04 -10.15 7.81
N ASP A 102 7.78 -8.84 7.92
CA ASP A 102 8.73 -7.85 8.42
C ASP A 102 8.51 -7.66 9.92
N SER A 103 9.42 -8.15 10.75
CA SER A 103 9.31 -8.11 12.21
C SER A 103 9.14 -6.71 12.80
N GLN A 104 9.63 -5.67 12.10
CA GLN A 104 9.47 -4.28 12.52
C GLN A 104 8.02 -3.79 12.36
N LYS A 105 7.21 -4.47 11.56
CA LYS A 105 5.81 -4.13 11.27
C LYS A 105 4.81 -5.11 11.88
N ARG A 106 5.27 -6.03 12.77
CA ARG A 106 4.45 -7.14 13.28
C ARG A 106 3.16 -6.72 13.98
N GLY A 107 3.08 -5.49 14.52
CA GLY A 107 1.87 -4.95 15.11
C GLY A 107 0.69 -4.87 14.13
N MET A 108 0.96 -4.82 12.81
CA MET A 108 -0.11 -4.78 11.79
C MET A 108 -0.76 -6.14 11.55
N GLY A 109 -0.15 -7.22 12.05
CA GLY A 109 -0.70 -8.58 11.96
C GLY A 109 -1.59 -8.97 13.14
N VAL A 110 -1.74 -8.12 14.17
CA VAL A 110 -2.52 -8.50 15.36
C VAL A 110 -3.99 -8.70 15.01
N PRO A 111 -4.60 -9.80 15.50
CA PRO A 111 -6.04 -9.97 15.42
C PRO A 111 -6.71 -9.01 16.40
N HIS A 112 -7.52 -8.09 15.90
CA HIS A 112 -8.20 -7.10 16.73
C HIS A 112 -9.51 -6.66 16.09
N THR A 113 -10.58 -6.62 16.85
CA THR A 113 -11.91 -6.19 16.36
C THR A 113 -11.99 -4.69 16.10
N GLY A 114 -11.06 -3.91 16.67
CA GLY A 114 -11.03 -2.45 16.55
C GLY A 114 -10.32 -1.91 15.29
N TRP A 115 -9.96 -2.74 14.32
CA TRP A 115 -9.53 -2.24 13.02
C TRP A 115 -10.67 -1.48 12.35
N THR A 116 -10.38 -0.29 11.82
CA THR A 116 -11.35 0.45 11.02
C THR A 116 -11.65 -0.32 9.74
N ARG A 117 -12.94 -0.51 9.45
CA ARG A 117 -13.41 -1.26 8.28
C ARG A 117 -13.94 -0.34 7.22
N THR A 118 -13.64 -0.65 5.97
CA THR A 118 -14.29 -0.05 4.81
C THR A 118 -15.60 -0.80 4.57
N GLU A 119 -16.72 -0.06 4.51
CA GLU A 119 -18.01 -0.65 4.14
C GLU A 119 -18.05 -0.84 2.63
N LEU A 120 -18.33 -2.07 2.20
CA LEU A 120 -18.52 -2.45 0.80
C LEU A 120 -19.72 -3.35 0.67
N SER A 121 -20.34 -3.33 -0.50
CA SER A 121 -21.35 -4.34 -0.87
C SER A 121 -20.73 -5.42 -1.73
N THR A 122 -21.43 -6.55 -1.85
CA THR A 122 -21.12 -7.55 -2.89
C THR A 122 -21.25 -6.93 -4.29
N GLY A 123 -20.48 -7.43 -5.25
CA GLY A 123 -20.41 -6.86 -6.59
C GLY A 123 -19.10 -6.14 -6.86
N THR A 124 -19.03 -5.34 -7.91
CA THR A 124 -17.81 -4.72 -8.40
C THR A 124 -17.60 -3.33 -7.81
N PHE A 125 -16.39 -3.07 -7.33
CA PHE A 125 -15.93 -1.76 -6.86
C PHE A 125 -14.59 -1.41 -7.52
N GLU A 126 -14.23 -0.13 -7.55
CA GLU A 126 -12.91 0.32 -7.99
C GLU A 126 -11.91 0.24 -6.81
N TYR A 127 -10.97 -0.69 -6.90
CA TYR A 127 -9.81 -0.74 -6.02
C TYR A 127 -8.79 0.31 -6.46
N VAL A 128 -8.25 1.06 -5.49
CA VAL A 128 -7.24 2.10 -5.75
C VAL A 128 -5.97 1.81 -4.95
N PHE A 129 -4.85 1.72 -5.65
CA PHE A 129 -3.53 1.62 -5.04
C PHE A 129 -2.72 2.88 -5.31
N ASN A 130 -2.27 3.56 -4.27
CA ASN A 130 -1.38 4.71 -4.37
C ASN A 130 0.05 4.22 -4.53
N ALA A 131 0.64 4.48 -5.70
CA ALA A 131 2.00 4.10 -6.02
C ALA A 131 2.91 5.32 -5.97
N THR A 132 3.62 5.50 -4.87
CA THR A 132 4.63 6.57 -4.75
C THR A 132 5.85 6.32 -5.64
N ALA A 133 6.08 5.05 -5.98
CA ALA A 133 7.01 4.62 -7.01
C ALA A 133 6.35 3.48 -7.81
N PRO A 134 5.67 3.79 -8.91
CA PRO A 134 5.00 2.78 -9.73
C PRO A 134 6.01 1.91 -10.46
N HIS A 135 5.61 0.65 -10.72
CA HIS A 135 6.43 -0.30 -11.46
C HIS A 135 5.58 -1.17 -12.40
N ASN A 136 6.00 -1.27 -13.65
CA ASN A 136 5.47 -2.18 -14.65
C ASN A 136 6.64 -2.80 -15.44
N PRO A 137 6.56 -4.06 -15.89
CA PRO A 137 5.41 -4.95 -15.75
C PRO A 137 5.18 -5.43 -14.31
N SER A 138 3.91 -5.68 -13.99
CA SER A 138 3.48 -6.17 -12.70
C SER A 138 2.15 -6.91 -12.81
N PHE A 139 1.78 -7.68 -11.79
CA PHE A 139 0.46 -8.29 -11.71
C PHE A 139 -0.11 -8.17 -10.29
N TRP A 140 -1.40 -8.45 -10.17
CA TRP A 140 -2.17 -8.28 -8.95
C TRP A 140 -2.92 -9.54 -8.61
N GLU A 141 -2.91 -9.92 -7.35
CA GLU A 141 -3.73 -10.98 -6.79
C GLU A 141 -4.57 -10.41 -5.65
N PHE A 142 -5.87 -10.62 -5.73
CA PHE A 142 -6.83 -10.21 -4.73
C PHE A 142 -7.37 -11.44 -4.02
N TYR A 143 -7.12 -11.51 -2.73
CA TYR A 143 -7.61 -12.56 -1.86
C TYR A 143 -8.61 -11.99 -0.88
N LEU A 144 -9.69 -12.70 -0.63
CA LEU A 144 -10.68 -12.33 0.36
C LEU A 144 -10.82 -13.47 1.37
N THR A 145 -11.01 -13.13 2.64
CA THR A 145 -11.27 -14.16 3.64
C THR A 145 -12.51 -14.95 3.30
N LYS A 146 -12.43 -16.25 3.51
CA LYS A 146 -13.52 -17.21 3.32
C LYS A 146 -14.71 -16.85 4.20
N PRO A 147 -15.94 -17.25 3.82
CA PRO A 147 -17.07 -17.18 4.73
C PRO A 147 -16.73 -17.88 6.05
N ASN A 148 -17.06 -17.22 7.16
CA ASN A 148 -16.80 -17.73 8.51
C ASN A 148 -15.31 -17.94 8.88
N ALA A 149 -14.37 -17.27 8.23
CA ALA A 149 -12.98 -17.26 8.65
C ALA A 149 -12.86 -16.70 10.08
N ASP A 150 -12.01 -17.34 10.90
CA ASP A 150 -11.78 -16.92 12.29
C ASP A 150 -10.80 -15.73 12.35
N LEU A 151 -11.33 -14.52 12.31
CA LEU A 151 -10.55 -13.27 12.36
C LEU A 151 -10.00 -12.97 13.77
N SER A 152 -10.28 -13.81 14.77
CA SER A 152 -9.69 -13.70 16.12
C SER A 152 -8.23 -14.19 16.17
N LYS A 153 -7.71 -14.69 15.08
CA LYS A 153 -6.34 -15.17 14.90
C LYS A 153 -5.59 -14.33 13.87
N GLY A 154 -4.28 -14.48 13.84
CA GLY A 154 -3.47 -13.93 12.74
C GLY A 154 -3.90 -14.57 11.42
N LEU A 155 -4.01 -13.74 10.36
CA LEU A 155 -4.47 -14.18 9.04
C LEU A 155 -3.56 -15.27 8.47
N ALA A 156 -4.15 -16.38 8.03
CA ALA A 156 -3.46 -17.50 7.40
C ALA A 156 -3.87 -17.63 5.92
N TRP A 157 -3.00 -18.22 5.10
CA TRP A 157 -3.31 -18.52 3.70
C TRP A 157 -4.52 -19.46 3.54
N GLY A 158 -4.72 -20.34 4.53
CA GLY A 158 -5.88 -21.22 4.58
C GLY A 158 -7.22 -20.50 4.75
N ASP A 159 -7.20 -19.28 5.27
CA ASP A 159 -8.39 -18.45 5.49
C ASP A 159 -8.83 -17.70 4.24
N LEU A 160 -8.05 -17.73 3.16
CA LEU A 160 -8.22 -16.89 1.99
C LEU A 160 -8.72 -17.69 0.77
N ASP A 161 -9.57 -17.06 -0.02
CA ASP A 161 -9.87 -17.42 -1.40
C ASP A 161 -9.24 -16.40 -2.33
N LEU A 162 -8.59 -16.84 -3.40
CA LEU A 162 -8.19 -15.97 -4.51
C LEU A 162 -9.46 -15.63 -5.30
N ILE A 163 -9.88 -14.37 -5.23
CA ILE A 163 -11.12 -13.93 -5.89
C ILE A 163 -10.87 -13.32 -7.27
N GLN A 164 -9.67 -12.78 -7.51
CA GLN A 164 -9.33 -12.18 -8.79
C GLN A 164 -7.81 -12.10 -8.99
N GLU A 165 -7.38 -12.30 -10.24
CA GLU A 165 -6.04 -11.99 -10.73
C GLU A 165 -6.14 -10.98 -11.87
N VAL A 166 -5.22 -10.01 -11.90
CA VAL A 166 -5.16 -9.00 -12.96
C VAL A 166 -3.72 -8.83 -13.39
N GLY A 167 -3.49 -8.84 -14.70
CA GLY A 167 -2.16 -8.63 -15.27
C GLY A 167 -1.70 -7.18 -15.18
N ASN A 168 -0.87 -6.80 -16.11
CA ASN A 168 -0.26 -5.48 -16.14
C ASN A 168 -1.29 -4.35 -16.28
N VAL A 169 -1.42 -3.51 -15.26
CA VAL A 169 -2.36 -2.39 -15.21
C VAL A 169 -1.59 -1.08 -15.46
N PRO A 170 -2.08 -0.17 -16.31
CA PRO A 170 -1.45 1.12 -16.49
C PRO A 170 -1.60 1.99 -15.24
N VAL A 171 -0.53 2.72 -14.91
CA VAL A 171 -0.58 3.73 -13.86
C VAL A 171 -1.07 5.06 -14.42
N SER A 172 -1.90 5.77 -13.68
CA SER A 172 -2.37 7.11 -14.01
C SER A 172 -2.39 7.99 -12.76
N GLY A 173 -1.75 9.16 -12.82
CA GLY A 173 -1.67 10.06 -11.67
C GLY A 173 -1.04 9.45 -10.41
N GLY A 174 -0.06 8.53 -10.57
CA GLY A 174 0.55 7.83 -9.45
C GLY A 174 -0.32 6.74 -8.80
N LYS A 175 -1.42 6.34 -9.46
CA LYS A 175 -2.35 5.35 -8.94
C LYS A 175 -2.62 4.23 -9.94
N TYR A 176 -2.80 3.03 -9.43
CA TYR A 176 -3.41 1.91 -10.14
C TYR A 176 -4.88 1.82 -9.75
N ARG A 177 -5.78 1.68 -10.74
CA ARG A 177 -7.22 1.54 -10.56
C ARG A 177 -7.67 0.24 -11.18
N ILE A 178 -8.33 -0.59 -10.41
CA ILE A 178 -8.68 -1.96 -10.79
C ILE A 178 -10.09 -2.27 -10.34
N ASN A 179 -10.94 -2.67 -11.27
CA ASN A 179 -12.26 -3.17 -10.91
C ASN A 179 -12.14 -4.55 -10.28
N VAL A 180 -12.55 -4.68 -9.03
CA VAL A 180 -12.51 -5.92 -8.25
C VAL A 180 -13.92 -6.32 -7.85
N THR A 181 -14.25 -7.61 -7.98
CA THR A 181 -15.58 -8.11 -7.66
C THR A 181 -15.58 -8.92 -6.36
N ILE A 182 -16.36 -8.46 -5.38
CA ILE A 182 -16.66 -9.23 -4.17
C ILE A 182 -17.73 -10.27 -4.51
N PRO A 183 -17.45 -11.57 -4.27
CA PRO A 183 -18.43 -12.63 -4.51
C PRO A 183 -19.73 -12.44 -3.72
N SER A 184 -20.84 -12.83 -4.29
CA SER A 184 -22.18 -12.67 -3.70
C SER A 184 -22.42 -13.51 -2.42
N ASP A 185 -21.56 -14.48 -2.16
CA ASP A 185 -21.60 -15.34 -0.97
C ASP A 185 -20.84 -14.73 0.23
N ARG A 186 -20.33 -13.51 0.11
CA ARG A 186 -19.60 -12.81 1.18
C ARG A 186 -20.50 -11.84 1.92
N SER A 187 -20.37 -11.82 3.25
CA SER A 187 -21.08 -10.87 4.11
C SER A 187 -20.35 -10.75 5.46
N GLY A 188 -20.59 -9.65 6.18
CA GLY A 188 -20.02 -9.39 7.49
C GLY A 188 -18.56 -8.94 7.42
N GLU A 189 -17.83 -9.22 8.50
CA GLU A 189 -16.42 -8.82 8.62
C GLU A 189 -15.52 -9.68 7.73
N ALA A 190 -14.64 -9.03 6.98
CA ALA A 190 -13.70 -9.69 6.09
C ALA A 190 -12.39 -8.92 6.01
N ILE A 191 -11.35 -9.58 5.50
CA ILE A 191 -10.07 -8.95 5.17
C ILE A 191 -9.81 -9.17 3.68
N LEU A 192 -9.62 -8.06 2.95
CA LEU A 192 -9.09 -8.08 1.60
C LEU A 192 -7.56 -8.04 1.71
N TYR A 193 -6.91 -9.11 1.27
CA TYR A 193 -5.47 -9.23 1.20
C TYR A 193 -5.04 -9.08 -0.26
N VAL A 194 -4.23 -8.07 -0.54
CA VAL A 194 -3.81 -7.74 -1.90
C VAL A 194 -2.32 -7.90 -2.03
N ARG A 195 -1.90 -8.60 -3.09
CA ARG A 195 -0.52 -8.72 -3.53
C ARG A 195 -0.36 -7.96 -4.85
N TRP A 196 0.49 -6.93 -4.86
CA TRP A 196 1.02 -6.31 -6.05
C TRP A 196 2.42 -6.85 -6.29
N GLN A 197 2.62 -7.59 -7.36
CA GLN A 197 3.87 -8.26 -7.66
C GLN A 197 4.55 -7.65 -8.88
N ARG A 198 5.78 -7.21 -8.72
CA ARG A 198 6.64 -6.85 -9.84
C ARG A 198 7.00 -8.11 -10.64
N ASP A 199 6.91 -8.01 -11.95
CA ASP A 199 7.29 -9.07 -12.87
C ASP A 199 8.68 -8.78 -13.45
N ASP A 200 9.69 -8.86 -12.58
CA ASP A 200 11.10 -8.65 -12.92
C ASP A 200 12.04 -9.46 -12.02
N ALA A 201 13.33 -9.39 -12.31
CA ALA A 201 14.35 -10.15 -11.59
C ALA A 201 14.51 -9.76 -10.09
N ALA A 202 13.96 -8.63 -9.65
CA ALA A 202 13.97 -8.25 -8.23
C ALA A 202 12.96 -9.06 -7.43
N GLY A 203 11.88 -9.56 -8.06
CA GLY A 203 10.87 -10.39 -7.45
C GLY A 203 10.16 -9.73 -6.27
N GLU A 204 10.10 -8.39 -6.24
CA GLU A 204 9.52 -7.64 -5.13
C GLU A 204 8.00 -7.65 -5.22
N GLY A 205 7.34 -8.17 -4.19
CA GLY A 205 5.88 -8.13 -4.04
C GLY A 205 5.49 -7.24 -2.86
N PHE A 206 4.36 -6.54 -3.00
CA PHE A 206 3.77 -5.67 -1.97
C PHE A 206 2.47 -6.28 -1.46
N TYR A 207 2.29 -6.27 -0.15
CA TYR A 207 1.25 -7.03 0.54
C TYR A 207 0.47 -6.11 1.47
N ASN A 208 -0.85 -6.01 1.27
CA ASN A 208 -1.70 -5.11 2.03
C ASN A 208 -2.93 -5.84 2.57
N CYS A 209 -3.28 -5.58 3.82
CA CYS A 209 -4.54 -5.99 4.43
C CYS A 209 -5.46 -4.79 4.60
N SER A 210 -6.66 -4.87 4.06
CA SER A 210 -7.74 -3.91 4.26
C SER A 210 -8.90 -4.62 4.96
N ASP A 211 -9.32 -4.11 6.11
CA ASP A 211 -10.46 -4.67 6.84
C ASP A 211 -11.76 -4.14 6.25
N LEU A 212 -12.72 -5.03 6.02
CA LEU A 212 -13.99 -4.76 5.36
C LEU A 212 -15.18 -5.09 6.26
N SER A 213 -16.28 -4.38 6.05
CA SER A 213 -17.63 -4.75 6.45
C SER A 213 -18.46 -4.93 5.19
N ILE A 214 -18.77 -6.17 4.83
CA ILE A 214 -19.48 -6.48 3.59
C ILE A 214 -20.98 -6.58 3.85
N THR A 215 -21.75 -5.76 3.14
CA THR A 215 -23.23 -5.85 3.11
C THR A 215 -23.66 -6.56 1.83
N GLY A 216 -24.66 -7.44 1.94
CA GLY A 216 -25.25 -8.11 0.77
C GLY A 216 -25.97 -7.12 -0.16
N ASP A 217 -26.13 -7.50 -1.44
CA ASP A 217 -26.95 -6.83 -2.45
C ASP A 217 -26.62 -5.35 -2.76
N GLY A 218 -25.40 -5.07 -3.17
CA GLY A 218 -24.98 -3.75 -3.62
C GLY A 218 -24.62 -3.69 -5.10
N GLY A 219 -24.90 -2.55 -5.70
CA GLY A 219 -24.35 -2.17 -7.00
C GLY A 219 -22.87 -1.71 -6.90
N PRO A 220 -22.27 -1.21 -7.99
CA PRO A 220 -20.93 -0.65 -7.97
C PRO A 220 -20.79 0.44 -6.90
N ILE A 221 -19.72 0.37 -6.12
CA ILE A 221 -19.38 1.40 -5.14
C ILE A 221 -18.16 2.15 -5.66
N ASP A 222 -18.36 3.42 -5.96
CA ASP A 222 -17.23 4.31 -6.25
C ASP A 222 -16.45 4.58 -4.96
N PRO A 223 -15.13 4.72 -5.04
CA PRO A 223 -14.33 5.18 -3.91
C PRO A 223 -14.91 6.49 -3.36
N PRO A 224 -14.99 6.67 -2.03
CA PRO A 224 -15.45 7.94 -1.49
C PRO A 224 -14.60 9.06 -2.07
N GLU A 225 -15.25 10.10 -2.58
CA GLU A 225 -14.58 11.36 -2.92
C GLU A 225 -14.08 11.97 -1.61
N GLY A 226 -12.92 11.52 -1.15
CA GLY A 226 -12.24 12.11 -0.01
C GLY A 226 -11.73 13.49 -0.38
N PRO A 227 -11.59 14.41 0.58
CA PRO A 227 -10.89 15.64 0.34
C PRO A 227 -9.43 15.29 0.03
N TYR A 228 -9.09 15.22 -1.26
CA TYR A 228 -7.71 15.20 -1.68
C TYR A 228 -7.14 16.56 -1.30
N LEU A 229 -6.29 16.57 -0.28
CA LEU A 229 -5.46 17.73 -0.01
C LEU A 229 -4.50 17.90 -1.21
N GLU A 230 -4.94 18.60 -2.24
CA GLU A 230 -4.01 19.17 -3.18
C GLU A 230 -3.05 20.06 -2.40
N LYS A 231 -1.78 19.80 -2.57
CA LYS A 231 -0.70 20.53 -1.92
C LYS A 231 -0.84 22.02 -2.26
N GLY A 232 -1.49 22.80 -1.38
CA GLY A 232 -1.54 24.26 -1.51
C GLY A 232 -2.91 24.95 -1.46
N SER A 233 -4.02 24.26 -1.24
CA SER A 233 -5.32 24.91 -1.09
C SER A 233 -5.82 24.82 0.35
N LEU A 234 -5.74 25.93 1.06
CA LEU A 234 -6.42 26.09 2.35
C LEU A 234 -7.91 26.39 2.04
N PHE A 235 -8.76 25.34 2.08
CA PHE A 235 -10.20 25.53 2.00
C PHE A 235 -10.69 26.09 3.33
N ILE A 236 -11.06 27.38 3.34
CA ILE A 236 -11.81 27.98 4.44
C ILE A 236 -13.29 27.84 4.05
N PRO A 237 -14.12 27.10 4.82
CA PRO A 237 -15.55 27.07 4.57
C PRO A 237 -16.13 28.48 4.60
N SER A 238 -16.99 28.82 3.64
CA SER A 238 -17.55 30.17 3.45
C SER A 238 -18.61 30.56 4.47
N ASP A 239 -18.85 29.76 5.47
CA ASP A 239 -19.90 29.89 6.48
C ASP A 239 -19.38 30.07 7.91
N VAL A 240 -18.08 30.33 8.08
CA VAL A 240 -17.56 30.78 9.36
C VAL A 240 -17.67 32.31 9.40
N GLU A 241 -18.77 32.81 9.96
CA GLU A 241 -18.95 34.21 10.33
C GLU A 241 -17.92 34.55 11.43
N LEU A 242 -16.89 35.31 11.08
CA LEU A 242 -15.93 35.81 12.06
C LEU A 242 -16.61 36.91 12.85
N ASP A 243 -16.99 36.59 14.08
CA ASP A 243 -17.37 37.61 15.08
C ASP A 243 -16.21 38.61 15.24
N THR A 244 -16.37 39.79 14.72
CA THR A 244 -15.43 40.89 14.94
C THR A 244 -15.68 41.44 16.35
N PRO A 245 -14.69 41.47 17.25
CA PRO A 245 -14.87 42.10 18.54
C PRO A 245 -15.07 43.62 18.33
N GLU A 246 -16.20 44.12 18.82
CA GLU A 246 -16.44 45.57 18.92
C GLU A 246 -15.33 46.21 19.75
N VAL A 247 -14.66 47.17 19.13
CA VAL A 247 -13.72 48.06 19.83
C VAL A 247 -14.56 49.03 20.64
N GLY A 248 -14.67 48.76 21.94
CA GLY A 248 -15.27 49.70 22.88
C GLY A 248 -14.46 50.98 23.01
N ASP A 249 -15.05 52.06 22.62
CA ASP A 249 -14.57 53.43 22.91
C ASP A 249 -14.54 53.62 24.41
N SER A 250 -13.36 53.89 24.93
CA SER A 250 -13.21 54.41 26.29
C SER A 250 -13.06 55.91 26.25
N VAL A 251 -14.06 56.60 26.75
CA VAL A 251 -14.06 58.03 27.01
C VAL A 251 -13.62 58.28 28.45
N GLN A 252 -12.69 59.23 28.62
CA GLN A 252 -12.24 60.01 29.80
C GLN A 252 -11.29 59.31 30.76
#